data_1042a5e5fef93e585d746707b33913b3
#
_entry.id   1042a5e5fef93e585d746707b33913b3
#
_cell.length_a   1.000
_cell.length_b   1.000
_cell.length_c   1.000
_cell.angle_alpha   90.00
_cell.angle_beta   90.00
_cell.angle_gamma   90.00
#
_symmetry.space_group_name_H-M   'P 1'
#
loop_
_entity.id
_entity.type
_entity.pdbx_description
1 polymer ?
#
loop_
_entity_poly.entity_id
_entity_poly.type
_entity_poly.pdbx_seq_one_letter_code
_entity_poly.pdbx_strand_id
1 'polypeptide(L)'
;MDIRTVPNQEPEELMRQLRNHLDAHGFEDLEIIEGHSTLPYRGKPDSLLAKAVIKDVAEVYGMPADVHLMIPGSCGMARVVKATGIPIVHYGCMDDASRAHAPNESVDLDHYIKGAKLSVLVFQNFATMD
;
A
#
# COMPACT_ATOMS: atom_id res chain seq x y z
N MET A 1 13.02 9.66 -13.56
CA MET A 1 13.53 8.92 -12.36
C MET A 1 12.34 8.62 -11.46
N ASP A 2 12.31 7.45 -10.82
CA ASP A 2 11.29 7.06 -9.84
C ASP A 2 11.98 6.83 -8.49
N ILE A 3 11.48 7.47 -7.43
CA ILE A 3 12.07 7.39 -6.09
C ILE A 3 11.07 6.68 -5.18
N ARG A 4 11.46 5.53 -4.63
CA ARG A 4 10.64 4.79 -3.65
C ARG A 4 11.02 5.22 -2.24
N THR A 5 10.04 5.72 -1.53
CA THR A 5 10.22 6.26 -0.18
C THR A 5 9.86 5.22 0.89
N VAL A 6 10.45 5.39 2.06
CA VAL A 6 10.13 4.62 3.28
C VAL A 6 9.53 5.55 4.34
N PRO A 7 8.89 5.02 5.39
CA PRO A 7 8.35 5.85 6.48
C PRO A 7 9.37 6.86 7.01
N ASN A 8 8.87 8.02 7.40
CA ASN A 8 9.65 9.20 7.85
C ASN A 8 10.45 9.91 6.76
N GLN A 9 10.23 9.58 5.49
CA GLN A 9 10.70 10.36 4.36
C GLN A 9 9.53 11.18 3.80
N GLU A 10 9.73 12.49 3.70
CA GLU A 10 8.73 13.39 3.10
C GLU A 10 9.18 13.70 1.66
N PRO A 11 8.29 13.57 0.67
CA PRO A 11 8.64 13.78 -0.74
C PRO A 11 9.22 15.17 -1.01
N GLU A 12 8.68 16.21 -0.40
CA GLU A 12 9.14 17.58 -0.55
C GLU A 12 10.58 17.76 -0.07
N GLU A 13 10.94 17.11 1.02
CA GLU A 13 12.31 17.14 1.55
C GLU A 13 13.28 16.40 0.65
N LEU A 14 12.86 15.28 0.08
CA LEU A 14 13.68 14.54 -0.89
C LEU A 14 13.92 15.37 -2.17
N MET A 15 12.90 16.08 -2.65
CA MET A 15 13.04 16.97 -3.80
C MET A 15 14.03 18.12 -3.50
N ARG A 16 13.96 18.69 -2.31
CA ARG A 16 14.92 19.71 -1.87
C ARG A 16 16.35 19.15 -1.80
N GLN A 17 16.52 17.95 -1.28
CA GLN A 17 17.83 17.29 -1.21
C GLN A 17 18.36 16.98 -2.61
N LEU A 18 17.50 16.52 -3.53
CA LEU A 18 17.87 16.28 -4.92
C LEU A 18 18.35 17.58 -5.59
N ARG A 19 17.62 18.70 -5.43
CA ARG A 19 18.04 19.98 -6.00
C ARG A 19 19.40 20.41 -5.45
N ASN A 20 19.57 20.36 -4.14
CA ASN A 20 20.86 20.71 -3.52
C ASN A 20 22.01 19.82 -4.00
N HIS A 21 21.75 18.53 -4.21
CA HIS A 21 22.74 17.61 -4.72
C HIS A 21 23.16 17.96 -6.16
N LEU A 22 22.19 18.24 -7.03
CA LEU A 22 22.47 18.63 -8.41
C LEU A 22 23.28 19.94 -8.47
N ASP A 23 22.89 20.95 -7.69
CA ASP A 23 23.59 22.23 -7.64
C ASP A 23 25.04 22.06 -7.17
N ALA A 24 25.25 21.26 -6.13
CA ALA A 24 26.58 20.99 -5.59
C ALA A 24 27.52 20.23 -6.56
N HIS A 25 26.96 19.63 -7.61
CA HIS A 25 27.72 18.86 -8.61
C HIS A 25 27.75 19.52 -10.00
N GLY A 26 27.38 20.79 -10.12
CA GLY A 26 27.47 21.56 -11.35
C GLY A 26 26.32 21.29 -12.34
N PHE A 27 25.14 20.90 -11.84
CA PHE A 27 23.94 20.64 -12.64
C PHE A 27 22.82 21.62 -12.30
N GLU A 28 23.18 22.89 -12.06
CA GLU A 28 22.22 23.95 -11.74
C GLU A 28 21.25 24.25 -12.90
N ASP A 29 21.70 23.98 -14.13
CA ASP A 29 20.95 24.17 -15.37
C ASP A 29 19.86 23.11 -15.58
N LEU A 30 19.87 22.01 -14.83
CA LEU A 30 18.84 20.99 -14.95
C LEU A 30 17.55 21.43 -14.26
N GLU A 31 16.46 21.45 -15.03
CA GLU A 31 15.12 21.63 -14.51
C GLU A 31 14.61 20.32 -13.89
N ILE A 32 14.05 20.40 -12.69
CA ILE A 32 13.34 19.28 -12.05
C ILE A 32 11.86 19.45 -12.26
N ILE A 33 11.24 18.57 -13.04
CA ILE A 33 9.79 18.51 -13.21
C ILE A 33 9.26 17.43 -12.28
N GLU A 34 8.59 17.84 -11.22
CA GLU A 34 7.99 16.91 -10.27
C GLU A 34 6.74 16.26 -10.86
N GLY A 35 6.70 14.94 -10.82
CA GLY A 35 5.53 14.16 -11.19
C GLY A 35 4.57 13.94 -10.03
N HIS A 36 3.88 12.80 -10.05
CA HIS A 36 2.99 12.42 -8.96
C HIS A 36 3.77 11.89 -7.76
N SER A 37 3.48 12.41 -6.57
CA SER A 37 4.07 11.93 -5.32
C SER A 37 3.02 11.38 -4.36
N THR A 38 3.38 10.33 -3.63
CA THR A 38 2.58 9.72 -2.57
C THR A 38 3.39 9.60 -1.29
N LEU A 39 2.71 9.70 -0.15
CA LEU A 39 3.34 9.49 1.15
C LEU A 39 3.61 7.99 1.37
N PRO A 40 4.74 7.63 2.00
CA PRO A 40 4.97 6.26 2.44
C PRO A 40 4.05 5.91 3.60
N TYR A 41 3.72 4.64 3.72
CA TYR A 41 2.91 4.12 4.82
C TYR A 41 3.46 2.79 5.32
N ARG A 42 3.47 2.62 6.62
CA ARG A 42 3.76 1.34 7.28
C ARG A 42 2.52 0.87 8.03
N GLY A 43 2.05 -0.33 7.74
CA GLY A 43 0.89 -0.95 8.38
C GLY A 43 1.07 -1.15 9.88
N LYS A 44 -0.06 -1.16 10.60
CA LYS A 44 -0.15 -1.43 12.05
C LYS A 44 -0.85 -2.78 12.25
N PRO A 45 -0.11 -3.89 12.36
CA PRO A 45 -0.69 -5.23 12.41
C PRO A 45 -1.46 -5.49 13.71
N ASP A 46 -1.24 -4.69 14.74
CA ASP A 46 -1.91 -4.74 16.04
C ASP A 46 -3.21 -3.93 16.10
N SER A 47 -3.55 -3.17 15.04
CA SER A 47 -4.83 -2.46 14.97
C SER A 47 -6.02 -3.44 14.93
N LEU A 48 -7.18 -3.01 15.43
CA LEU A 48 -8.41 -3.83 15.40
C LEU A 48 -8.75 -4.28 13.97
N LEU A 49 -8.67 -3.35 13.00
CA LEU A 49 -8.92 -3.67 11.60
C LEU A 49 -7.95 -4.74 11.07
N ALA A 50 -6.65 -4.61 11.36
CA ALA A 50 -5.67 -5.59 10.89
C ALA A 50 -5.92 -6.98 11.49
N LYS A 51 -6.22 -7.05 12.80
CA LYS A 51 -6.56 -8.32 13.47
C LYS A 51 -7.80 -8.98 12.88
N ALA A 52 -8.84 -8.19 12.57
CA ALA A 52 -10.03 -8.70 11.89
C ALA A 52 -9.66 -9.30 10.53
N VAL A 53 -8.97 -8.53 9.69
CA VAL A 53 -8.60 -8.98 8.34
C VAL A 53 -7.70 -10.22 8.38
N ILE A 54 -6.72 -10.27 9.27
CA ILE A 54 -5.82 -11.45 9.43
C ILE A 54 -6.62 -12.70 9.77
N LYS A 55 -7.56 -12.59 10.71
CA LYS A 55 -8.45 -13.70 11.07
C LYS A 55 -9.32 -14.15 9.90
N ASP A 56 -9.95 -13.18 9.22
CA ASP A 56 -10.91 -13.44 8.15
C ASP A 56 -10.23 -14.01 6.90
N VAL A 57 -8.99 -13.60 6.60
CA VAL A 57 -8.16 -14.21 5.56
C VAL A 57 -7.94 -15.69 5.86
N ALA A 58 -7.55 -16.02 7.08
CA ALA A 58 -7.33 -17.42 7.46
C ALA A 58 -8.61 -18.26 7.33
N GLU A 59 -9.77 -17.70 7.64
CA GLU A 59 -11.07 -18.37 7.50
C GLU A 59 -11.43 -18.61 6.02
N VAL A 60 -11.29 -17.58 5.17
CA VAL A 60 -11.71 -17.65 3.75
C VAL A 60 -10.76 -18.50 2.91
N TYR A 61 -9.46 -18.39 3.15
CA TYR A 61 -8.44 -19.08 2.36
C TYR A 61 -8.00 -20.42 2.93
N GLY A 62 -8.32 -20.73 4.19
CA GLY A 62 -7.95 -21.95 4.88
C GLY A 62 -6.46 -22.04 5.24
N MET A 63 -5.76 -20.89 5.26
CA MET A 63 -4.33 -20.79 5.57
C MET A 63 -4.04 -19.49 6.31
N PRO A 64 -2.96 -19.41 7.11
CA PRO A 64 -2.58 -18.18 7.77
C PRO A 64 -2.33 -17.04 6.77
N ALA A 65 -2.72 -15.81 7.17
CA ALA A 65 -2.40 -14.62 6.38
C ALA A 65 -0.89 -14.36 6.37
N ASP A 66 -0.34 -14.08 5.20
CA ASP A 66 0.99 -13.50 5.07
C ASP A 66 0.89 -11.98 5.21
N VAL A 67 1.54 -11.42 6.23
CA VAL A 67 1.37 -10.03 6.65
C VAL A 67 2.60 -9.20 6.30
N HIS A 68 2.48 -8.40 5.27
CA HIS A 68 3.50 -7.43 4.89
C HIS A 68 3.17 -6.05 5.47
N LEU A 69 4.07 -5.50 6.27
CA LEU A 69 3.89 -4.16 6.86
C LEU A 69 4.04 -3.05 5.83
N MET A 70 4.72 -3.33 4.74
CA MET A 70 4.95 -2.46 3.60
C MET A 70 5.02 -3.30 2.33
N ILE A 71 4.58 -2.72 1.23
CA ILE A 71 4.76 -3.29 -0.10
C ILE A 71 5.51 -2.28 -0.99
N PRO A 72 6.22 -2.72 -2.03
CA PRO A 72 6.93 -1.81 -2.96
C PRO A 72 5.98 -1.15 -3.96
N GLY A 73 4.73 -0.96 -3.59
CA GLY A 73 3.67 -0.32 -4.37
C GLY A 73 3.32 1.07 -3.83
N SER A 74 2.53 1.82 -4.61
CA SER A 74 2.00 3.12 -4.20
C SER A 74 0.53 2.99 -3.85
N CYS A 75 0.13 3.63 -2.74
CA CYS A 75 -1.27 3.72 -2.32
C CYS A 75 -1.58 5.15 -1.88
N GLY A 76 -2.55 5.79 -2.51
CA GLY A 76 -2.96 7.15 -2.17
C GLY A 76 -3.56 7.31 -0.78
N MET A 77 -3.93 6.21 -0.12
CA MET A 77 -4.58 6.22 1.20
C MET A 77 -3.67 6.66 2.34
N ALA A 78 -2.35 6.69 2.16
CA ALA A 78 -1.43 7.19 3.18
C ALA A 78 -1.73 8.65 3.60
N ARG A 79 -2.20 9.49 2.67
CA ARG A 79 -2.65 10.86 2.98
C ARG A 79 -3.88 10.87 3.90
N VAL A 80 -4.81 9.94 3.68
CA VAL A 80 -6.00 9.79 4.53
C VAL A 80 -5.58 9.39 5.94
N VAL A 81 -4.68 8.41 6.07
CA VAL A 81 -4.15 8.00 7.39
C VAL A 81 -3.44 9.17 8.10
N LYS A 82 -2.63 9.95 7.37
CA LYS A 82 -1.95 11.12 7.93
C LYS A 82 -2.94 12.16 8.44
N ALA A 83 -4.04 12.38 7.73
CA ALA A 83 -5.05 13.39 8.08
C ALA A 83 -5.99 12.94 9.20
N THR A 84 -6.32 11.65 9.27
CA THR A 84 -7.39 11.13 10.15
C THR A 84 -6.89 10.25 11.29
N GLY A 85 -5.69 9.68 11.16
CA GLY A 85 -5.17 8.66 12.08
C GLY A 85 -5.81 7.27 11.92
N ILE A 86 -6.79 7.12 11.03
CA ILE A 86 -7.50 5.85 10.80
C ILE A 86 -6.54 4.87 10.09
N PRO A 87 -6.31 3.68 10.66
CA PRO A 87 -5.44 2.69 10.01
C PRO A 87 -6.08 2.15 8.73
N ILE A 88 -5.24 1.78 7.78
CA ILE A 88 -5.67 1.06 6.57
C ILE A 88 -5.06 -0.33 6.55
N VAL A 89 -5.77 -1.25 5.91
CA VAL A 89 -5.27 -2.57 5.54
C VAL A 89 -5.55 -2.76 4.06
N HIS A 90 -4.54 -3.23 3.36
CA HIS A 90 -4.65 -3.56 1.94
C HIS A 90 -4.69 -5.07 1.78
N TYR A 91 -5.70 -5.57 1.09
CA TYR A 91 -5.82 -6.96 0.68
C TYR A 91 -6.43 -7.01 -0.72
N GLY A 92 -6.23 -8.13 -1.41
CA GLY A 92 -6.72 -8.28 -2.77
C GLY A 92 -6.86 -9.74 -3.18
N CYS A 93 -7.22 -9.95 -4.44
CA CYS A 93 -7.42 -11.26 -5.04
C CYS A 93 -6.41 -11.58 -6.15
N MET A 94 -5.41 -10.74 -6.34
CA MET A 94 -4.34 -10.96 -7.32
C MET A 94 -3.17 -11.69 -6.68
N ASP A 95 -2.48 -12.47 -7.49
CA ASP A 95 -1.25 -13.19 -7.16
C ASP A 95 -0.16 -12.89 -8.20
N ASP A 96 1.00 -13.55 -8.08
CA ASP A 96 2.13 -13.37 -9.00
C ASP A 96 1.78 -13.78 -10.44
N ALA A 97 0.84 -14.70 -10.64
CA ALA A 97 0.38 -15.13 -11.96
C ALA A 97 -0.53 -14.12 -12.63
N SER A 98 -1.10 -13.20 -11.87
CA SER A 98 -2.03 -12.17 -12.35
C SER A 98 -1.39 -11.16 -13.29
N ARG A 99 -0.06 -11.05 -13.35
CA ARG A 99 0.70 -10.16 -14.23
C ARG A 99 0.26 -8.69 -14.15
N ALA A 100 0.08 -8.16 -12.93
CA ALA A 100 -0.32 -6.77 -12.73
C ALA A 100 0.52 -5.80 -13.56
N HIS A 101 -0.14 -4.85 -14.23
CA HIS A 101 0.47 -3.85 -15.13
C HIS A 101 1.20 -4.42 -16.36
N ALA A 102 0.89 -5.65 -16.78
CA ALA A 102 1.52 -6.30 -17.94
C ALA A 102 0.47 -6.81 -18.95
N PRO A 103 0.88 -7.12 -20.19
CA PRO A 103 -0.02 -7.75 -21.14
C PRO A 103 -0.60 -9.05 -20.61
N ASN A 104 -1.88 -9.29 -20.90
CA ASN A 104 -2.66 -10.43 -20.42
C ASN A 104 -2.80 -10.45 -18.89
N GLU A 105 -2.91 -9.29 -18.27
CA GLU A 105 -3.31 -9.17 -16.87
C GLU A 105 -4.63 -9.92 -16.63
N SER A 106 -4.67 -10.71 -15.58
CA SER A 106 -5.80 -11.58 -15.28
C SER A 106 -5.97 -11.77 -13.78
N VAL A 107 -7.12 -12.28 -13.39
CA VAL A 107 -7.38 -12.72 -12.02
C VAL A 107 -7.97 -14.13 -12.07
N ASP A 108 -7.54 -14.99 -11.17
CA ASP A 108 -8.16 -16.30 -10.97
C ASP A 108 -9.57 -16.13 -10.39
N LEU A 109 -10.57 -16.83 -10.99
CA LEU A 109 -11.97 -16.67 -10.56
C LEU A 109 -12.23 -17.15 -9.14
N ASP A 110 -11.53 -18.18 -8.67
CA ASP A 110 -11.66 -18.65 -7.30
C ASP A 110 -11.10 -17.62 -6.32
N HIS A 111 -9.94 -17.02 -6.64
CA HIS A 111 -9.37 -15.92 -5.87
C HIS A 111 -10.27 -14.68 -5.87
N TYR A 112 -10.87 -14.34 -6.99
CA TYR A 112 -11.82 -13.23 -7.09
C TYR A 112 -13.04 -13.43 -6.17
N ILE A 113 -13.64 -14.64 -6.21
CA ILE A 113 -14.78 -14.99 -5.36
C ILE A 113 -14.37 -15.00 -3.86
N LYS A 114 -13.19 -15.53 -3.54
CA LYS A 114 -12.66 -15.49 -2.18
C LYS A 114 -12.43 -14.05 -1.70
N GLY A 115 -11.90 -13.18 -2.56
CA GLY A 115 -11.75 -11.75 -2.26
C GLY A 115 -13.07 -11.04 -1.95
N ALA A 116 -14.12 -11.37 -2.71
CA ALA A 116 -15.48 -10.86 -2.43
C ALA A 116 -16.04 -11.37 -1.10
N LYS A 117 -15.89 -12.67 -0.81
CA LYS A 117 -16.30 -13.27 0.48
C LYS A 117 -15.53 -12.64 1.64
N LEU A 118 -14.22 -12.46 1.49
CA LEU A 118 -13.39 -11.81 2.50
C LEU A 118 -13.89 -10.39 2.79
N SER A 119 -14.21 -9.61 1.77
CA SER A 119 -14.72 -8.25 1.96
C SER A 119 -16.02 -8.23 2.78
N VAL A 120 -16.97 -9.12 2.48
CA VAL A 120 -18.21 -9.24 3.26
C VAL A 120 -17.90 -9.61 4.71
N LEU A 121 -17.05 -10.61 4.92
CA LEU A 121 -16.70 -11.10 6.26
C LEU A 121 -16.01 -10.02 7.10
N VAL A 122 -15.06 -9.30 6.51
CA VAL A 122 -14.36 -8.19 7.18
C VAL A 122 -15.35 -7.11 7.62
N PHE A 123 -16.30 -6.70 6.76
CA PHE A 123 -17.31 -5.72 7.16
C PHE A 123 -18.20 -6.21 8.29
N GLN A 124 -18.65 -7.46 8.22
CA GLN A 124 -19.50 -8.04 9.26
C GLN A 124 -18.78 -8.15 10.60
N ASN A 125 -17.58 -8.70 10.60
CA ASN A 125 -16.81 -8.92 11.83
C ASN A 125 -16.33 -7.60 12.43
N PHE A 126 -15.84 -6.67 11.61
CA PHE A 126 -15.37 -5.38 12.09
C PHE A 126 -16.50 -4.55 12.73
N ALA A 127 -17.73 -4.62 12.19
CA ALA A 127 -18.90 -3.93 12.77
C ALA A 127 -19.30 -4.43 14.17
N THR A 128 -18.81 -5.60 14.58
CA THR A 128 -19.12 -6.24 15.87
C THR A 128 -17.93 -6.31 16.83
N MET A 129 -16.79 -5.74 16.43
CA MET A 129 -15.60 -5.67 17.29
C MET A 129 -15.69 -4.44 18.21
N ASP A 130 -15.64 -4.67 19.51
CA ASP A 130 -15.54 -3.65 20.57
C ASP A 130 -14.07 -3.23 20.82
#